data_3aef582685563e97907ef241ae0a2f3f
#
_entry.id   3aef582685563e97907ef241ae0a2f3f
#
_cell.length_a   1.000
_cell.length_b   1.000
_cell.length_c   1.000
_cell.angle_alpha   90.00
_cell.angle_beta   90.00
_cell.angle_gamma   90.00
#
_symmetry.space_group_name_H-M   'P 1'
#
loop_
_entity.id
_entity.type
_entity.pdbx_description
1 polymer ?
#
loop_
_entity_poly.entity_id
_entity_poly.type
_entity_poly.pdbx_seq_one_letter_code
_entity_poly.pdbx_strand_id
1 'polypeptide(L)'
;MVRGDKNDIVIRVRGLKNSFGEQVVHEDLDLDVRRGEIIGVVGGSGTGKSVLMRSIIGLQTPDAGEVEVFGESTIGGGDLESESIRRRWGVLFQGGALFSTLTVAENTQVPLQEFYPNLSPALLDEIAAYKVVMTGLPPDAGPKYPAELSGGMRKRAGLARALALDPELLFLDEPTAGLDPIGAAAFDELTKSLQKTLGLTVFLITHDLDSLYAICDRVAVLADKKVIAVGTIDELLALDHPWIEEYFKGPRGRAAIATLNRGKAKLAGASG
;
A
#
# COMPACT_ATOMS: atom_id res chain seq x y z
N MET A 1 -22.51 5.66 -5.97
CA MET A 1 -21.09 5.92 -6.26
C MET A 1 -20.83 7.40 -6.04
N VAL A 2 -20.32 7.77 -4.86
CA VAL A 2 -19.86 9.14 -4.61
C VAL A 2 -18.49 9.24 -5.26
N ARG A 3 -18.38 9.94 -6.39
CA ARG A 3 -17.08 10.38 -6.90
C ARG A 3 -16.54 11.37 -5.88
N GLY A 4 -15.53 10.95 -5.10
CA GLY A 4 -14.81 11.87 -4.23
C GLY A 4 -14.33 13.07 -5.03
N ASP A 5 -14.48 14.24 -4.44
CA ASP A 5 -13.91 15.46 -5.01
C ASP A 5 -12.41 15.22 -5.20
N LYS A 6 -11.87 15.54 -6.39
CA LYS A 6 -10.43 15.36 -6.69
C LYS A 6 -9.51 16.13 -5.73
N ASN A 7 -10.07 16.94 -4.85
CA ASN A 7 -9.39 17.70 -3.79
C ASN A 7 -9.53 17.08 -2.39
N ASP A 8 -10.23 15.94 -2.21
CA ASP A 8 -10.33 15.27 -0.90
C ASP A 8 -9.02 14.55 -0.58
N ILE A 9 -8.19 15.17 0.26
CA ILE A 9 -6.88 14.68 0.68
C ILE A 9 -7.06 13.77 1.90
N VAL A 10 -6.63 12.52 1.77
CA VAL A 10 -6.69 11.51 2.85
C VAL A 10 -5.41 11.52 3.67
N ILE A 11 -4.24 11.70 3.03
CA ILE A 11 -2.96 11.85 3.71
C ILE A 11 -2.36 13.18 3.29
N ARG A 12 -1.97 13.99 4.29
CA ARG A 12 -1.22 15.23 4.09
C ARG A 12 0.06 15.20 4.91
N VAL A 13 1.19 15.36 4.24
CA VAL A 13 2.51 15.44 4.85
C VAL A 13 3.10 16.79 4.50
N ARG A 14 3.64 17.52 5.49
CA ARG A 14 4.25 18.84 5.30
C ARG A 14 5.56 18.96 6.06
N GLY A 15 6.60 19.37 5.36
CA GLY A 15 7.93 19.65 5.92
C GLY A 15 8.52 18.49 6.70
N LEU A 16 8.21 17.23 6.33
CA LEU A 16 8.62 16.06 7.10
C LEU A 16 10.13 15.91 7.11
N LYS A 17 10.69 15.78 8.32
CA LYS A 17 12.10 15.47 8.56
C LYS A 17 12.24 14.20 9.36
N ASN A 18 13.07 13.28 8.87
CA ASN A 18 13.47 12.06 9.58
C ASN A 18 14.99 11.91 9.54
N SER A 19 15.60 11.63 10.68
CA SER A 19 17.02 11.31 10.79
C SER A 19 17.26 10.09 11.68
N PHE A 20 18.37 9.42 11.45
CA PHE A 20 18.87 8.30 12.28
C PHE A 20 20.34 8.61 12.61
N GLY A 21 20.59 9.13 13.81
CA GLY A 21 21.87 9.69 14.16
C GLY A 21 22.22 10.87 13.25
N GLU A 22 23.38 10.81 12.59
CA GLU A 22 23.80 11.86 11.64
C GLU A 22 23.19 11.73 10.24
N GLN A 23 22.54 10.60 9.94
CA GLN A 23 21.98 10.35 8.61
C GLN A 23 20.57 10.96 8.50
N VAL A 24 20.44 12.03 7.72
CA VAL A 24 19.16 12.62 7.34
C VAL A 24 18.57 11.80 6.18
N VAL A 25 17.39 11.23 6.40
CA VAL A 25 16.65 10.40 5.42
C VAL A 25 15.62 11.24 4.67
N HIS A 26 14.85 12.07 5.38
CA HIS A 26 13.92 13.03 4.79
C HIS A 26 14.21 14.41 5.30
N GLU A 27 14.06 15.40 4.42
CA GLU A 27 14.27 16.82 4.74
C GLU A 27 13.30 17.66 3.91
N ASP A 28 12.40 18.38 4.59
CA ASP A 28 11.39 19.21 3.95
C ASP A 28 10.55 18.45 2.91
N LEU A 29 10.02 17.28 3.34
CA LEU A 29 9.25 16.40 2.45
C LEU A 29 7.75 16.70 2.55
N ASP A 30 7.13 16.99 1.41
CA ASP A 30 5.70 17.20 1.25
C ASP A 30 5.07 16.09 0.40
N LEU A 31 3.85 15.66 0.77
CA LEU A 31 3.09 14.70 -0.01
C LEU A 31 1.59 14.83 0.28
N ASP A 32 0.77 14.80 -0.78
CA ASP A 32 -0.68 14.69 -0.71
C ASP A 32 -1.17 13.42 -1.40
N VAL A 33 -1.98 12.63 -0.67
CA VAL A 33 -2.67 11.44 -1.20
C VAL A 33 -4.17 11.72 -1.24
N ARG A 34 -4.79 11.49 -2.40
CA ARG A 34 -6.21 11.75 -2.65
C ARG A 34 -7.06 10.54 -2.29
N ARG A 35 -8.27 10.79 -1.87
CA ARG A 35 -9.24 9.71 -1.58
C ARG A 35 -9.51 8.87 -2.83
N GLY A 36 -9.52 7.55 -2.65
CA GLY A 36 -9.88 6.59 -3.68
C GLY A 36 -8.84 6.38 -4.77
N GLU A 37 -7.63 6.96 -4.66
CA GLU A 37 -6.53 6.69 -5.60
C GLU A 37 -5.64 5.52 -5.14
N ILE A 38 -4.96 4.90 -6.08
CA ILE A 38 -3.78 4.07 -5.82
C ILE A 38 -2.56 4.93 -6.11
N ILE A 39 -1.85 5.38 -5.09
CA ILE A 39 -0.59 6.09 -5.25
C ILE A 39 0.59 5.15 -5.07
N GLY A 40 1.45 5.06 -6.09
CA GLY A 40 2.74 4.36 -6.00
C GLY A 40 3.81 5.27 -5.40
N VAL A 41 4.64 4.76 -4.50
CA VAL A 41 5.80 5.48 -3.96
C VAL A 41 7.06 4.76 -4.38
N VAL A 42 7.85 5.43 -5.19
CA VAL A 42 9.09 4.89 -5.77
C VAL A 42 10.30 5.70 -5.35
N GLY A 43 11.47 5.10 -5.47
CA GLY A 43 12.75 5.74 -5.14
C GLY A 43 13.84 4.70 -5.04
N GLY A 44 15.10 5.12 -5.05
CA GLY A 44 16.24 4.26 -4.90
C GLY A 44 16.23 3.44 -3.59
N SER A 45 17.10 2.45 -3.49
CA SER A 45 17.28 1.73 -2.22
C SER A 45 17.78 2.69 -1.15
N GLY A 46 17.20 2.63 0.05
CA GLY A 46 17.61 3.49 1.17
C GLY A 46 17.07 4.93 1.14
N THR A 47 16.25 5.32 0.17
CA THR A 47 15.65 6.68 0.12
C THR A 47 14.59 6.95 1.19
N GLY A 48 14.23 5.93 2.01
CA GLY A 48 13.32 6.14 3.14
C GLY A 48 11.85 5.84 2.85
N LYS A 49 11.49 5.18 1.76
CA LYS A 49 10.07 4.87 1.44
C LYS A 49 9.30 4.23 2.61
N SER A 50 9.85 3.18 3.21
CA SER A 50 9.23 2.53 4.39
C SER A 50 9.30 3.40 5.65
N VAL A 51 10.30 4.32 5.76
CA VAL A 51 10.36 5.31 6.85
C VAL A 51 9.22 6.31 6.69
N LEU A 52 8.98 6.82 5.48
CA LEU A 52 7.84 7.71 5.18
C LEU A 52 6.52 7.04 5.57
N MET A 53 6.28 5.81 5.12
CA MET A 53 5.07 5.07 5.49
C MET A 53 4.95 4.91 7.01
N ARG A 54 6.03 4.53 7.70
CA ARG A 54 6.02 4.38 9.17
C ARG A 54 5.76 5.70 9.90
N SER A 55 6.24 6.82 9.37
CA SER A 55 5.91 8.16 9.91
C SER A 55 4.44 8.48 9.71
N ILE A 56 3.85 8.16 8.55
CA ILE A 56 2.43 8.39 8.26
C ILE A 56 1.53 7.59 9.21
N ILE A 57 1.84 6.32 9.47
CA ILE A 57 1.04 5.46 10.36
C ILE A 57 1.41 5.59 11.85
N GLY A 58 2.28 6.54 12.22
CA GLY A 58 2.66 6.81 13.61
C GLY A 58 3.59 5.79 14.25
N LEU A 59 4.24 4.90 13.48
CA LEU A 59 5.24 3.94 13.98
C LEU A 59 6.64 4.52 14.06
N GLN A 60 6.87 5.68 13.44
CA GLN A 60 8.11 6.43 13.49
C GLN A 60 7.78 7.89 13.78
N THR A 61 8.29 8.42 14.88
CA THR A 61 8.17 9.85 15.18
C THR A 61 9.20 10.62 14.35
N PRO A 62 8.78 11.54 13.49
CA PRO A 62 9.70 12.39 12.74
C PRO A 62 10.35 13.44 13.64
N ASP A 63 11.50 13.98 13.21
CA ASP A 63 12.20 15.05 13.92
C ASP A 63 11.48 16.39 13.78
N ALA A 64 10.78 16.61 12.65
CA ALA A 64 9.99 17.80 12.36
C ALA A 64 8.96 17.53 11.27
N GLY A 65 8.03 18.47 11.10
CA GLY A 65 6.96 18.41 10.10
C GLY A 65 5.65 17.95 10.67
N GLU A 66 4.64 17.90 9.81
CA GLU A 66 3.26 17.54 10.16
C GLU A 66 2.78 16.39 9.28
N VAL A 67 2.05 15.46 9.88
CA VAL A 67 1.37 14.37 9.18
C VAL A 67 -0.07 14.31 9.63
N GLU A 68 -0.98 14.45 8.69
CA GLU A 68 -2.41 14.28 8.88
C GLU A 68 -2.92 13.10 8.07
N VAL A 69 -3.75 12.27 8.68
CA VAL A 69 -4.51 11.22 7.99
C VAL A 69 -5.99 11.43 8.31
N PHE A 70 -6.82 11.52 7.28
CA PHE A 70 -8.23 11.86 7.39
C PHE A 70 -8.49 13.21 8.08
N GLY A 71 -7.54 14.16 8.00
CA GLY A 71 -7.61 15.47 8.64
C GLY A 71 -7.23 15.49 10.12
N GLU A 72 -6.75 14.38 10.66
CA GLU A 72 -6.31 14.27 12.05
C GLU A 72 -4.79 14.01 12.09
N SER A 73 -4.09 14.65 13.06
CA SER A 73 -2.64 14.46 13.22
C SER A 73 -2.33 13.04 13.72
N THR A 74 -1.36 12.38 13.08
CA THR A 74 -0.84 11.10 13.53
C THR A 74 0.40 11.21 14.41
N ILE A 75 0.89 12.45 14.62
CA ILE A 75 2.09 12.76 15.40
C ILE A 75 1.66 13.50 16.68
N GLY A 76 2.01 12.96 17.84
CA GLY A 76 1.79 13.63 19.14
C GLY A 76 0.34 13.71 19.61
N GLY A 77 -0.59 13.02 18.93
CA GLY A 77 -1.98 12.90 19.36
C GLY A 77 -2.12 12.00 20.59
N GLY A 78 -3.14 12.27 21.43
CA GLY A 78 -3.46 11.43 22.58
C GLY A 78 -3.96 10.03 22.14
N ASP A 79 -3.86 9.04 23.04
CA ASP A 79 -4.14 7.63 22.72
C ASP A 79 -5.54 7.38 22.12
N LEU A 80 -6.57 8.11 22.57
CA LEU A 80 -7.96 7.91 22.13
C LEU A 80 -8.24 8.44 20.71
N GLU A 81 -7.67 9.60 20.35
CA GLU A 81 -7.84 10.17 19.00
C GLU A 81 -7.12 9.29 17.96
N SER A 82 -5.90 8.81 18.31
CA SER A 82 -5.14 7.93 17.44
C SER A 82 -5.79 6.56 17.24
N GLU A 83 -6.58 6.06 18.18
CA GLU A 83 -7.30 4.77 18.07
C GLU A 83 -8.43 4.83 17.03
N SER A 84 -9.20 5.92 17.00
CA SER A 84 -10.31 6.11 16.04
C SER A 84 -9.81 6.09 14.60
N ILE A 85 -8.62 6.66 14.35
CA ILE A 85 -8.00 6.70 13.03
C ILE A 85 -7.39 5.35 12.66
N ARG A 86 -6.73 4.67 13.61
CA ARG A 86 -6.05 3.39 13.36
C ARG A 86 -6.98 2.30 12.84
N ARG A 87 -8.27 2.33 13.19
CA ARG A 87 -9.29 1.41 12.66
C ARG A 87 -9.59 1.63 11.18
N ARG A 88 -9.29 2.83 10.66
CA ARG A 88 -9.63 3.25 9.30
C ARG A 88 -8.55 2.90 8.28
N TRP A 89 -7.41 2.36 8.72
CA TRP A 89 -6.38 1.87 7.81
C TRP A 89 -5.94 0.44 8.11
N GLY A 90 -5.48 -0.23 7.06
CA GLY A 90 -4.83 -1.53 7.15
C GLY A 90 -3.41 -1.46 6.61
N VAL A 91 -2.53 -2.31 7.11
CA VAL A 91 -1.12 -2.34 6.68
C VAL A 91 -0.69 -3.75 6.33
N LEU A 92 -0.18 -3.90 5.11
CA LEU A 92 0.56 -5.08 4.67
C LEU A 92 2.05 -4.72 4.64
N PHE A 93 2.79 -5.17 5.63
CA PHE A 93 4.24 -5.04 5.68
C PHE A 93 4.94 -6.02 4.74
N GLN A 94 6.17 -5.72 4.37
CA GLN A 94 7.03 -6.59 3.58
C GLN A 94 7.04 -8.02 4.14
N GLY A 95 6.86 -9.03 3.28
CA GLY A 95 6.81 -10.43 3.69
C GLY A 95 5.50 -10.89 4.36
N GLY A 96 4.50 -9.99 4.51
CA GLY A 96 3.21 -10.28 5.16
C GLY A 96 3.22 -10.05 6.68
N ALA A 97 4.37 -10.15 7.34
CA ALA A 97 4.56 -9.96 8.80
C ALA A 97 3.51 -10.68 9.66
N LEU A 98 3.17 -11.92 9.30
CA LEU A 98 2.23 -12.75 10.06
C LEU A 98 2.87 -13.25 11.37
N PHE A 99 2.07 -13.35 12.42
CA PHE A 99 2.45 -14.04 13.64
C PHE A 99 2.61 -15.53 13.33
N SER A 100 3.82 -16.05 13.49
CA SER A 100 4.18 -17.42 13.09
C SER A 100 3.49 -18.51 13.92
N THR A 101 3.05 -18.17 15.13
CA THR A 101 2.36 -19.04 16.08
C THR A 101 0.84 -19.04 15.94
N LEU A 102 0.31 -18.18 15.07
CA LEU A 102 -1.12 -18.06 14.78
C LEU A 102 -1.43 -18.60 13.39
N THR A 103 -2.58 -19.24 13.23
CA THR A 103 -3.13 -19.62 11.92
C THR A 103 -3.46 -18.41 11.07
N VAL A 104 -3.80 -18.61 9.80
CA VAL A 104 -4.26 -17.52 8.91
C VAL A 104 -5.54 -16.86 9.46
N ALA A 105 -6.49 -17.66 9.94
CA ALA A 105 -7.73 -17.14 10.54
C ALA A 105 -7.43 -16.31 11.79
N GLU A 106 -6.63 -16.83 12.71
CA GLU A 106 -6.23 -16.13 13.94
C GLU A 106 -5.44 -14.85 13.65
N ASN A 107 -4.52 -14.87 12.66
CA ASN A 107 -3.84 -13.66 12.19
C ASN A 107 -4.83 -12.59 11.71
N THR A 108 -5.89 -13.02 11.00
CA THR A 108 -6.93 -12.12 10.49
C THR A 108 -7.80 -11.57 11.62
N GLN A 109 -7.97 -12.33 12.71
CA GLN A 109 -8.75 -11.93 13.88
C GLN A 109 -8.01 -10.94 14.80
N VAL A 110 -6.67 -10.87 14.76
CA VAL A 110 -5.89 -10.00 15.66
C VAL A 110 -6.42 -8.56 15.71
N PRO A 111 -6.62 -7.84 14.59
CA PRO A 111 -7.16 -6.48 14.65
C PRO A 111 -8.60 -6.43 15.19
N LEU A 112 -9.42 -7.44 14.90
CA LEU A 112 -10.80 -7.50 15.40
C LEU A 112 -10.84 -7.66 16.92
N GLN A 113 -9.97 -8.49 17.49
CA GLN A 113 -9.86 -8.70 18.93
C GLN A 113 -9.34 -7.46 19.65
N GLU A 114 -8.42 -6.72 19.03
CA GLU A 114 -7.87 -5.48 19.57
C GLU A 114 -8.95 -4.38 19.66
N PHE A 115 -9.65 -4.13 18.57
CA PHE A 115 -10.61 -3.01 18.48
C PHE A 115 -12.05 -3.38 18.90
N TYR A 116 -12.39 -4.65 18.90
CA TYR A 116 -13.73 -5.16 19.25
C TYR A 116 -13.65 -6.37 20.20
N PRO A 117 -13.14 -6.18 21.45
CA PRO A 117 -12.86 -7.30 22.36
C PRO A 117 -14.10 -8.09 22.79
N ASN A 118 -15.28 -7.56 22.54
CA ASN A 118 -16.55 -8.20 22.92
C ASN A 118 -17.19 -9.01 21.77
N LEU A 119 -16.55 -9.16 20.61
CA LEU A 119 -17.05 -10.02 19.55
C LEU A 119 -17.03 -11.48 19.99
N SER A 120 -18.12 -12.22 19.64
CA SER A 120 -18.15 -13.66 19.93
C SER A 120 -17.12 -14.43 19.07
N PRO A 121 -16.55 -15.53 19.57
CA PRO A 121 -15.63 -16.36 18.78
C PRO A 121 -16.21 -16.78 17.43
N ALA A 122 -17.48 -17.16 17.39
CA ALA A 122 -18.15 -17.56 16.16
C ALA A 122 -18.19 -16.43 15.11
N LEU A 123 -18.42 -15.19 15.52
CA LEU A 123 -18.41 -14.03 14.63
C LEU A 123 -17.00 -13.67 14.16
N LEU A 124 -16.00 -13.81 15.04
CA LEU A 124 -14.58 -13.63 14.66
C LEU A 124 -14.18 -14.65 13.57
N ASP A 125 -14.59 -15.93 13.73
CA ASP A 125 -14.31 -16.98 12.75
C ASP A 125 -15.00 -16.69 11.40
N GLU A 126 -16.25 -16.26 11.42
CA GLU A 126 -17.01 -15.93 10.21
C GLU A 126 -16.39 -14.75 9.46
N ILE A 127 -16.04 -13.66 10.15
CA ILE A 127 -15.37 -12.49 9.56
C ILE A 127 -14.02 -12.92 8.98
N ALA A 128 -13.21 -13.65 9.74
CA ALA A 128 -11.90 -14.12 9.28
C ALA A 128 -12.02 -15.00 8.03
N ALA A 129 -12.94 -15.95 8.00
CA ALA A 129 -13.18 -16.80 6.84
C ALA A 129 -13.58 -15.97 5.60
N TYR A 130 -14.45 -14.98 5.77
CA TYR A 130 -14.84 -14.05 4.70
C TYR A 130 -13.63 -13.27 4.16
N LYS A 131 -12.80 -12.69 5.04
CA LYS A 131 -11.62 -11.90 4.63
C LYS A 131 -10.57 -12.77 3.94
N VAL A 132 -10.37 -14.00 4.40
CA VAL A 132 -9.46 -14.98 3.77
C VAL A 132 -9.88 -15.25 2.33
N VAL A 133 -11.15 -15.56 2.10
CA VAL A 133 -11.68 -15.83 0.75
C VAL A 133 -11.65 -14.58 -0.12
N MET A 134 -11.95 -13.40 0.44
CA MET A 134 -11.95 -12.12 -0.26
C MET A 134 -10.56 -11.78 -0.84
N THR A 135 -9.47 -12.25 -0.20
CA THR A 135 -8.11 -12.07 -0.73
C THR A 135 -7.66 -13.17 -1.70
N GLY A 136 -8.59 -14.02 -2.14
CA GLY A 136 -8.34 -15.08 -3.11
C GLY A 136 -7.57 -16.28 -2.52
N LEU A 137 -7.58 -16.45 -1.21
CA LEU A 137 -7.12 -17.67 -0.58
C LEU A 137 -8.26 -18.72 -0.60
N PRO A 138 -7.93 -20.01 -0.73
CA PRO A 138 -8.93 -21.05 -0.62
C PRO A 138 -9.43 -21.17 0.84
N PRO A 139 -10.68 -21.59 1.08
CA PRO A 139 -11.25 -21.69 2.43
C PRO A 139 -10.44 -22.55 3.41
N ASP A 140 -9.76 -23.59 2.90
CA ASP A 140 -8.89 -24.47 3.69
C ASP A 140 -7.54 -23.82 4.10
N ALA A 141 -7.29 -22.57 3.69
CA ALA A 141 -6.12 -21.82 4.15
C ALA A 141 -6.30 -21.29 5.57
N GLY A 142 -7.54 -21.07 6.03
CA GLY A 142 -7.81 -20.50 7.36
C GLY A 142 -7.09 -21.20 8.53
N PRO A 143 -7.14 -22.52 8.66
CA PRO A 143 -6.49 -23.26 9.73
C PRO A 143 -4.98 -23.47 9.56
N LYS A 144 -4.37 -23.07 8.43
CA LYS A 144 -2.93 -23.25 8.17
C LYS A 144 -2.10 -22.20 8.90
N TYR A 145 -0.90 -22.60 9.31
CA TYR A 145 0.11 -21.70 9.86
C TYR A 145 0.92 -21.04 8.73
N PRO A 146 1.55 -19.86 8.96
CA PRO A 146 2.35 -19.18 7.96
C PRO A 146 3.47 -20.02 7.34
N ALA A 147 4.04 -20.97 8.08
CA ALA A 147 5.06 -21.89 7.61
C ALA A 147 4.57 -22.86 6.51
N GLU A 148 3.26 -23.14 6.47
CA GLU A 148 2.63 -24.05 5.52
C GLU A 148 2.20 -23.36 4.22
N LEU A 149 2.38 -22.02 4.14
CA LEU A 149 1.93 -21.21 3.02
C LEU A 149 3.06 -20.94 2.01
N SER A 150 2.71 -20.86 0.73
CA SER A 150 3.61 -20.27 -0.27
C SER A 150 3.85 -18.78 0.00
N GLY A 151 4.86 -18.18 -0.64
CA GLY A 151 5.14 -16.74 -0.52
C GLY A 151 3.92 -15.88 -0.88
N GLY A 152 3.24 -16.21 -1.99
CA GLY A 152 2.03 -15.51 -2.42
C GLY A 152 0.86 -15.71 -1.45
N MET A 153 0.67 -16.91 -0.91
CA MET A 153 -0.37 -17.15 0.10
C MET A 153 -0.11 -16.36 1.38
N ARG A 154 1.14 -16.26 1.85
CA ARG A 154 1.49 -15.43 3.02
C ARG A 154 1.13 -13.97 2.81
N LYS A 155 1.39 -13.42 1.62
CA LYS A 155 1.03 -12.03 1.30
C LYS A 155 -0.47 -11.82 1.27
N ARG A 156 -1.24 -12.76 0.70
CA ARG A 156 -2.71 -12.74 0.70
C ARG A 156 -3.29 -12.86 2.11
N ALA A 157 -2.69 -13.68 2.98
CA ALA A 157 -3.08 -13.77 4.39
C ALA A 157 -2.78 -12.47 5.15
N GLY A 158 -1.62 -11.85 4.91
CA GLY A 158 -1.31 -10.51 5.44
C GLY A 158 -2.29 -9.44 4.94
N LEU A 159 -2.73 -9.54 3.69
CA LEU A 159 -3.76 -8.65 3.13
C LEU A 159 -5.13 -8.89 3.78
N ALA A 160 -5.51 -10.15 4.07
CA ALA A 160 -6.74 -10.49 4.79
C ALA A 160 -6.75 -9.83 6.18
N ARG A 161 -5.63 -9.91 6.91
CA ARG A 161 -5.46 -9.21 8.19
C ARG A 161 -5.56 -7.70 8.05
N ALA A 162 -4.92 -7.12 7.04
CA ALA A 162 -4.97 -5.68 6.79
C ALA A 162 -6.40 -5.18 6.47
N LEU A 163 -7.24 -6.03 5.88
CA LEU A 163 -8.63 -5.74 5.53
C LEU A 163 -9.64 -6.11 6.63
N ALA A 164 -9.19 -6.63 7.77
CA ALA A 164 -10.08 -7.18 8.81
C ALA A 164 -11.09 -6.17 9.35
N LEU A 165 -10.68 -4.91 9.49
CA LEU A 165 -11.51 -3.82 10.04
C LEU A 165 -12.28 -3.02 8.97
N ASP A 166 -12.37 -3.48 7.73
CA ASP A 166 -12.95 -2.73 6.61
C ASP A 166 -12.37 -1.30 6.48
N PRO A 167 -11.04 -1.18 6.32
CA PRO A 167 -10.37 0.12 6.29
C PRO A 167 -10.80 0.95 5.07
N GLU A 168 -10.63 2.28 5.16
CA GLU A 168 -10.75 3.22 4.03
C GLU A 168 -9.41 3.43 3.32
N LEU A 169 -8.28 3.16 4.01
CA LEU A 169 -6.93 3.36 3.54
C LEU A 169 -6.10 2.09 3.73
N LEU A 170 -5.39 1.67 2.70
CA LEU A 170 -4.56 0.47 2.70
C LEU A 170 -3.11 0.84 2.38
N PHE A 171 -2.20 0.50 3.27
CA PHE A 171 -0.75 0.61 3.06
C PHE A 171 -0.19 -0.75 2.64
N LEU A 172 0.56 -0.76 1.53
CA LEU A 172 1.19 -1.95 0.98
C LEU A 172 2.70 -1.69 0.82
N ASP A 173 3.52 -2.39 1.60
CA ASP A 173 4.98 -2.30 1.52
C ASP A 173 5.53 -3.50 0.75
N GLU A 174 5.96 -3.28 -0.50
CA GLU A 174 6.53 -4.26 -1.42
C GLU A 174 5.65 -5.54 -1.54
N PRO A 175 4.35 -5.42 -1.86
CA PRO A 175 3.43 -6.55 -1.82
C PRO A 175 3.76 -7.66 -2.82
N THR A 176 4.32 -7.32 -3.98
CA THR A 176 4.67 -8.28 -5.04
C THR A 176 6.10 -8.79 -4.96
N ALA A 177 6.94 -8.23 -4.06
CA ALA A 177 8.35 -8.64 -3.94
C ALA A 177 8.49 -10.14 -3.63
N GLY A 178 9.33 -10.84 -4.42
CA GLY A 178 9.56 -12.27 -4.27
C GLY A 178 8.46 -13.18 -4.82
N LEU A 179 7.45 -12.63 -5.51
CA LEU A 179 6.50 -13.41 -6.31
C LEU A 179 7.06 -13.61 -7.72
N ASP A 180 6.63 -14.70 -8.36
CA ASP A 180 6.82 -14.85 -9.80
C ASP A 180 5.93 -13.84 -10.57
N PRO A 181 6.21 -13.56 -11.85
CA PRO A 181 5.48 -12.54 -12.61
C PRO A 181 3.97 -12.76 -12.70
N ILE A 182 3.51 -14.02 -12.73
CA ILE A 182 2.07 -14.36 -12.78
C ILE A 182 1.44 -14.07 -11.43
N GLY A 183 2.09 -14.46 -10.34
CA GLY A 183 1.65 -14.20 -8.97
C GLY A 183 1.62 -12.71 -8.65
N ALA A 184 2.61 -11.93 -9.12
CA ALA A 184 2.66 -10.48 -8.98
C ALA A 184 1.48 -9.81 -9.70
N ALA A 185 1.27 -10.12 -10.98
CA ALA A 185 0.14 -9.60 -11.75
C ALA A 185 -1.21 -9.94 -11.13
N ALA A 186 -1.39 -11.19 -10.63
CA ALA A 186 -2.61 -11.60 -9.96
C ALA A 186 -2.84 -10.87 -8.62
N PHE A 187 -1.76 -10.48 -7.91
CA PHE A 187 -1.87 -9.66 -6.69
C PHE A 187 -2.25 -8.21 -7.02
N ASP A 188 -1.69 -7.65 -8.09
CA ASP A 188 -2.01 -6.32 -8.56
C ASP A 188 -3.48 -6.22 -9.01
N GLU A 189 -3.96 -7.18 -9.79
CA GLU A 189 -5.38 -7.24 -10.19
C GLU A 189 -6.32 -7.36 -8.97
N LEU A 190 -5.97 -8.19 -7.99
CA LEU A 190 -6.70 -8.29 -6.74
C LEU A 190 -6.74 -6.93 -6.02
N THR A 191 -5.60 -6.26 -5.87
CA THR A 191 -5.50 -4.95 -5.22
C THR A 191 -6.38 -3.92 -5.92
N LYS A 192 -6.33 -3.85 -7.25
CA LYS A 192 -7.15 -2.94 -8.06
C LYS A 192 -8.64 -3.25 -7.97
N SER A 193 -9.00 -4.54 -7.94
CA SER A 193 -10.39 -4.98 -7.76
C SER A 193 -10.94 -4.59 -6.39
N LEU A 194 -10.17 -4.84 -5.33
CA LEU A 194 -10.53 -4.46 -3.96
C LEU A 194 -10.67 -2.94 -3.82
N GLN A 195 -9.71 -2.17 -4.35
CA GLN A 195 -9.76 -0.71 -4.36
C GLN A 195 -11.07 -0.21 -4.98
N LYS A 196 -11.44 -0.71 -6.16
CA LYS A 196 -12.66 -0.29 -6.85
C LYS A 196 -13.95 -0.72 -6.15
N THR A 197 -13.96 -1.97 -5.63
CA THR A 197 -15.16 -2.55 -5.02
C THR A 197 -15.45 -1.97 -3.65
N LEU A 198 -14.40 -1.75 -2.85
CA LEU A 198 -14.51 -1.25 -1.49
C LEU A 198 -14.33 0.29 -1.39
N GLY A 199 -13.93 0.95 -2.47
CA GLY A 199 -13.65 2.40 -2.47
C GLY A 199 -12.38 2.77 -1.70
N LEU A 200 -11.40 1.88 -1.64
CA LEU A 200 -10.17 2.07 -0.87
C LEU A 200 -9.30 3.18 -1.47
N THR A 201 -8.57 3.88 -0.61
CA THR A 201 -7.35 4.59 -0.98
C THR A 201 -6.17 3.65 -0.73
N VAL A 202 -5.21 3.57 -1.65
CA VAL A 202 -4.06 2.66 -1.52
C VAL A 202 -2.76 3.43 -1.61
N PHE A 203 -1.92 3.30 -0.58
CA PHE A 203 -0.54 3.78 -0.54
C PHE A 203 0.39 2.59 -0.78
N LEU A 204 0.97 2.52 -1.97
CA LEU A 204 1.76 1.38 -2.43
C LEU A 204 3.24 1.75 -2.52
N ILE A 205 4.09 1.12 -1.72
CA ILE A 205 5.54 1.14 -1.91
C ILE A 205 5.92 -0.02 -2.79
N THR A 206 6.57 0.25 -3.91
CA THR A 206 7.10 -0.79 -4.79
C THR A 206 8.28 -0.28 -5.63
N HIS A 207 9.11 -1.20 -6.07
CA HIS A 207 10.13 -0.96 -7.09
C HIS A 207 9.79 -1.68 -8.42
N ASP A 208 8.64 -2.33 -8.46
CA ASP A 208 8.15 -3.05 -9.65
C ASP A 208 7.43 -2.08 -10.59
N LEU A 209 8.05 -1.85 -11.74
CA LEU A 209 7.48 -0.98 -12.78
C LEU A 209 6.19 -1.53 -13.36
N ASP A 210 6.07 -2.86 -13.51
CA ASP A 210 4.86 -3.47 -14.06
C ASP A 210 3.66 -3.20 -13.14
N SER A 211 3.83 -3.31 -11.81
CA SER A 211 2.80 -2.94 -10.83
C SER A 211 2.43 -1.45 -10.93
N LEU A 212 3.42 -0.55 -11.03
CA LEU A 212 3.15 0.89 -11.15
C LEU A 212 2.28 1.21 -12.37
N TYR A 213 2.64 0.67 -13.51
CA TYR A 213 1.90 0.87 -14.74
C TYR A 213 0.52 0.20 -14.75
N ALA A 214 0.38 -0.96 -14.08
CA ALA A 214 -0.85 -1.73 -14.09
C ALA A 214 -1.95 -1.12 -13.21
N ILE A 215 -1.58 -0.62 -12.02
CA ILE A 215 -2.59 -0.30 -11.01
C ILE A 215 -2.52 1.12 -10.45
N CYS A 216 -1.39 1.85 -10.52
CA CYS A 216 -1.29 3.17 -9.92
C CYS A 216 -1.97 4.25 -10.75
N ASP A 217 -2.72 5.13 -10.08
CA ASP A 217 -3.31 6.33 -10.68
C ASP A 217 -2.28 7.47 -10.74
N ARG A 218 -1.46 7.59 -9.67
CA ARG A 218 -0.35 8.53 -9.57
C ARG A 218 0.86 7.86 -8.94
N VAL A 219 2.03 8.41 -9.19
CA VAL A 219 3.28 7.95 -8.58
C VAL A 219 4.00 9.14 -7.95
N ALA A 220 4.44 8.97 -6.70
CA ALA A 220 5.32 9.88 -5.98
C ALA A 220 6.76 9.38 -6.07
N VAL A 221 7.65 10.21 -6.55
CA VAL A 221 9.08 9.91 -6.72
C VAL A 221 9.86 10.46 -5.55
N LEU A 222 10.46 9.57 -4.76
CA LEU A 222 11.28 9.91 -3.59
C LEU A 222 12.77 9.87 -3.96
N ALA A 223 13.37 11.04 -4.05
CA ALA A 223 14.79 11.23 -4.30
C ALA A 223 15.28 12.49 -3.54
N ASP A 224 16.58 12.65 -3.38
CA ASP A 224 17.17 13.82 -2.73
C ASP A 224 16.54 14.18 -1.38
N LYS A 225 16.17 13.14 -0.59
CA LYS A 225 15.54 13.23 0.73
C LYS A 225 14.11 13.80 0.74
N LYS A 226 13.50 14.02 -0.40
CA LYS A 226 12.14 14.57 -0.53
C LYS A 226 11.36 13.93 -1.69
N VAL A 227 10.08 14.23 -1.76
CA VAL A 227 9.27 13.89 -2.95
C VAL A 227 9.57 14.96 -4.01
N ILE A 228 10.28 14.55 -5.07
CA ILE A 228 10.70 15.46 -6.16
C ILE A 228 9.61 15.65 -7.21
N ALA A 229 8.68 14.70 -7.35
CA ALA A 229 7.58 14.78 -8.29
C ALA A 229 6.42 13.87 -7.86
N VAL A 230 5.19 14.28 -8.16
CA VAL A 230 3.98 13.47 -8.01
C VAL A 230 3.08 13.70 -9.22
N GLY A 231 2.72 12.64 -9.93
CA GLY A 231 1.84 12.74 -11.10
C GLY A 231 1.49 11.38 -11.68
N THR A 232 0.71 11.37 -12.74
CA THR A 232 0.53 10.19 -13.59
C THR A 232 1.88 9.81 -14.22
N ILE A 233 2.01 8.58 -14.66
CA ILE A 233 3.28 8.14 -15.28
C ILE A 233 3.59 8.98 -16.53
N ASP A 234 2.59 9.37 -17.31
CA ASP A 234 2.80 10.22 -18.50
C ASP A 234 3.31 11.62 -18.11
N GLU A 235 2.77 12.22 -17.04
CA GLU A 235 3.27 13.49 -16.49
C GLU A 235 4.72 13.37 -15.99
N LEU A 236 5.06 12.27 -15.30
CA LEU A 236 6.42 12.02 -14.81
C LEU A 236 7.41 11.83 -15.98
N LEU A 237 7.01 11.11 -17.03
CA LEU A 237 7.84 10.91 -18.22
C LEU A 237 8.14 12.20 -18.99
N ALA A 238 7.31 13.24 -18.82
CA ALA A 238 7.52 14.56 -19.43
C ALA A 238 8.50 15.43 -18.64
N LEU A 239 8.86 15.05 -17.41
CA LEU A 239 9.80 15.80 -16.59
C LEU A 239 11.26 15.53 -17.03
N ASP A 240 12.04 16.59 -17.10
CA ASP A 240 13.48 16.53 -17.33
C ASP A 240 14.21 16.39 -15.97
N HIS A 241 14.30 15.15 -15.48
CA HIS A 241 15.00 14.84 -14.23
C HIS A 241 15.81 13.55 -14.38
N PRO A 242 17.12 13.53 -14.08
CA PRO A 242 18.00 12.39 -14.35
C PRO A 242 17.53 11.09 -13.74
N TRP A 243 17.05 11.11 -12.48
CA TRP A 243 16.55 9.92 -11.80
C TRP A 243 15.28 9.37 -12.46
N ILE A 244 14.35 10.26 -12.86
CA ILE A 244 13.09 9.88 -13.52
C ILE A 244 13.41 9.25 -14.89
N GLU A 245 14.32 9.84 -15.65
CA GLU A 245 14.74 9.31 -16.93
C GLU A 245 15.38 7.92 -16.80
N GLU A 246 16.31 7.75 -15.87
CA GLU A 246 16.97 6.47 -15.62
C GLU A 246 15.96 5.40 -15.18
N TYR A 247 15.05 5.74 -14.25
CA TYR A 247 14.11 4.79 -13.69
C TYR A 247 13.01 4.38 -14.68
N PHE A 248 12.33 5.34 -15.30
CA PHE A 248 11.18 5.06 -16.18
C PHE A 248 11.56 4.85 -17.64
N LYS A 249 12.60 5.53 -18.16
CA LYS A 249 13.06 5.41 -19.56
C LYS A 249 14.25 4.47 -19.71
N GLY A 250 14.79 3.93 -18.63
CA GLY A 250 15.84 2.92 -18.63
C GLY A 250 15.39 1.58 -19.28
N PRO A 251 16.27 0.58 -19.38
CA PRO A 251 15.95 -0.69 -20.06
C PRO A 251 14.70 -1.40 -19.50
N ARG A 252 14.53 -1.39 -18.17
CA ARG A 252 13.36 -1.98 -17.46
C ARG A 252 12.09 -1.20 -17.73
N GLY A 253 12.13 0.15 -17.68
CA GLY A 253 11.00 1.01 -17.96
C GLY A 253 10.49 0.84 -19.39
N ARG A 254 11.38 0.76 -20.37
CA ARG A 254 11.00 0.50 -21.79
C ARG A 254 10.34 -0.86 -21.97
N ALA A 255 10.78 -1.89 -21.26
CA ALA A 255 10.17 -3.22 -21.31
C ALA A 255 8.74 -3.19 -20.75
N ALA A 256 8.51 -2.54 -19.60
CA ALA A 256 7.19 -2.38 -18.98
C ALA A 256 6.22 -1.62 -19.91
N ILE A 257 6.66 -0.49 -20.49
CA ILE A 257 5.85 0.29 -21.46
C ILE A 257 5.48 -0.57 -22.68
N ALA A 258 6.43 -1.35 -23.23
CA ALA A 258 6.17 -2.20 -24.38
C ALA A 258 5.14 -3.30 -24.08
N THR A 259 5.17 -3.87 -22.88
CA THR A 259 4.20 -4.89 -22.42
C THR A 259 2.79 -4.31 -22.32
N LEU A 260 2.64 -3.11 -21.74
CA LEU A 260 1.37 -2.41 -21.64
C LEU A 260 0.75 -2.07 -22.98
N ASN A 261 1.55 -1.54 -23.90
CA ASN A 261 1.08 -1.19 -25.24
C ASN A 261 0.57 -2.42 -26.01
N ARG A 262 1.23 -3.58 -25.83
CA ARG A 262 0.74 -4.86 -26.38
C ARG A 262 -0.56 -5.33 -25.74
N GLY A 263 -0.72 -5.14 -24.41
CA GLY A 263 -1.96 -5.47 -23.68
C GLY A 263 -3.14 -4.60 -24.14
N LYS A 264 -2.95 -3.28 -24.26
CA LYS A 264 -3.97 -2.34 -24.74
C LYS A 264 -4.37 -2.64 -26.20
N ALA A 265 -3.41 -2.98 -27.07
CA ALA A 265 -3.68 -3.35 -28.46
C ALA A 265 -4.50 -4.64 -28.59
N LYS A 266 -4.24 -5.65 -27.73
CA LYS A 266 -5.02 -6.90 -27.70
C LYS A 266 -6.46 -6.68 -27.24
N LEU A 267 -6.69 -5.81 -26.25
CA LEU A 267 -8.05 -5.46 -25.78
C LEU A 267 -8.84 -4.66 -26.82
N ALA A 268 -8.19 -3.72 -27.52
CA ALA A 268 -8.81 -2.96 -28.59
C ALA A 268 -9.16 -3.82 -29.83
N GLY A 269 -8.35 -4.86 -30.12
CA GLY A 269 -8.61 -5.80 -31.22
C GLY A 269 -9.64 -6.89 -30.91
N ALA A 270 -10.00 -7.10 -29.65
CA ALA A 270 -11.01 -8.08 -29.22
C ALA A 270 -12.43 -7.49 -29.12
N SER A 271 -12.57 -6.15 -29.30
CA SER A 271 -13.84 -5.41 -29.24
C SER A 271 -14.37 -5.02 -30.64
N GLY A 272 -13.75 -5.49 -31.71
CA GLY A 272 -14.20 -5.38 -33.11
C GLY A 272 -14.52 -6.76 -33.65
#